data_ea6f400b8fbc9ecc2251c54026719c64
#
_entry.id   ea6f400b8fbc9ecc2251c54026719c64
#
_cell.length_a   1.000
_cell.length_b   1.000
_cell.length_c   1.000
_cell.angle_alpha   90.00
_cell.angle_beta   90.00
_cell.angle_gamma   90.00
#
_symmetry.space_group_name_H-M   'P 1'
#
loop_
_entity.id
_entity.type
_entity.pdbx_description
1 polymer ?
#
loop_
_entity_poly.entity_id
_entity_poly.type
_entity_poly.pdbx_seq_one_letter_code
_entity_poly.pdbx_strand_id
1 'polypeptide(L)'
;MQRTISISLMLLVILIAGPRSGLPKQAPTWHDYDSGIKLAKKTKKPVVVDFYAEWCKWCKVMDEKTFNDPDVAKKLVKDYICIRIDTMSNKTLNFKNHRLTPQQFAQITGATGLPTVLFMDSDENIITRIPGYIDKNVFYPLLGYINDKCYLKNVSFEDYKNGKIKCGR
;
A
#
# COMPACT_ATOMS: atom_id res chain seq x y z
N MET A 1 -11.14 79.71 16.61
CA MET A 1 -10.11 79.00 15.82
C MET A 1 -10.02 77.55 16.33
N GLN A 2 -10.77 76.67 15.69
CA GLN A 2 -10.83 75.23 16.06
C GLN A 2 -9.97 74.44 15.07
N ARG A 3 -8.91 73.82 15.57
CA ARG A 3 -8.04 72.93 14.79
C ARG A 3 -8.62 71.53 14.88
N THR A 4 -9.19 71.00 13.80
CA THR A 4 -9.62 69.61 13.63
C THR A 4 -8.40 68.74 13.33
N ILE A 5 -8.06 67.84 14.25
CA ILE A 5 -7.00 66.84 14.06
C ILE A 5 -7.69 65.63 13.39
N SER A 6 -7.32 65.41 12.11
CA SER A 6 -7.75 64.23 11.35
C SER A 6 -6.80 63.06 11.69
N ILE A 7 -7.32 62.09 12.45
CA ILE A 7 -6.58 60.86 12.72
C ILE A 7 -6.87 59.87 11.58
N SER A 8 -5.86 59.73 10.68
CA SER A 8 -5.88 58.73 9.61
C SER A 8 -5.60 57.34 10.20
N LEU A 9 -6.62 56.53 10.29
CA LEU A 9 -6.54 55.15 10.76
C LEU A 9 -5.96 54.27 9.66
N MET A 10 -4.66 54.01 9.71
CA MET A 10 -3.95 53.13 8.78
C MET A 10 -4.20 51.66 9.21
N LEU A 11 -5.14 50.99 8.54
CA LEU A 11 -5.42 49.57 8.73
C LEU A 11 -4.25 48.71 8.23
N LEU A 12 -3.41 48.24 9.16
CA LEU A 12 -2.32 47.31 8.90
C LEU A 12 -2.93 45.92 8.70
N VAL A 13 -3.14 45.47 7.46
CA VAL A 13 -3.52 44.12 7.13
C VAL A 13 -2.32 43.20 7.33
N ILE A 14 -2.24 42.52 8.49
CA ILE A 14 -1.25 41.48 8.74
C ILE A 14 -1.72 40.24 8.02
N LEU A 15 -1.13 39.94 6.84
CA LEU A 15 -1.25 38.61 6.20
C LEU A 15 -0.56 37.58 7.09
N ILE A 16 -1.34 36.86 7.90
CA ILE A 16 -0.86 35.70 8.63
C ILE A 16 -0.72 34.56 7.62
N ALA A 17 0.48 34.44 7.04
CA ALA A 17 0.87 33.22 6.32
C ALA A 17 1.01 32.10 7.35
N GLY A 18 -0.08 31.37 7.60
CA GLY A 18 -0.07 30.19 8.44
C GLY A 18 0.91 29.14 7.88
N PRO A 19 1.55 28.33 8.74
CA PRO A 19 2.42 27.25 8.28
C PRO A 19 1.62 26.32 7.38
N ARG A 20 2.07 26.13 6.13
CA ARG A 20 1.58 25.07 5.25
C ARG A 20 1.98 23.77 5.89
N SER A 21 1.08 23.20 6.69
CA SER A 21 1.22 21.84 7.21
C SER A 21 1.23 20.89 6.01
N GLY A 22 2.44 20.53 5.57
CA GLY A 22 2.60 19.41 4.66
C GLY A 22 1.94 18.20 5.34
N LEU A 23 0.94 17.59 4.68
CA LEU A 23 0.34 16.35 5.17
C LEU A 23 1.47 15.35 5.47
N PRO A 24 1.46 14.69 6.64
CA PRO A 24 2.49 13.72 6.96
C PRO A 24 2.53 12.67 5.83
N LYS A 25 3.73 12.34 5.37
CA LYS A 25 3.95 11.31 4.35
C LYS A 25 3.33 10.02 4.86
N GLN A 26 2.20 9.64 4.30
CA GLN A 26 1.44 8.47 4.73
C GLN A 26 2.16 7.23 4.20
N ALA A 27 2.85 6.51 5.08
CA ALA A 27 3.47 5.22 4.74
C ALA A 27 2.53 4.07 5.13
N PRO A 28 2.51 2.95 4.39
CA PRO A 28 1.74 1.79 4.77
C PRO A 28 2.26 1.20 6.09
N THR A 29 1.35 0.80 6.97
CA THR A 29 1.70 0.04 8.18
C THR A 29 1.87 -1.41 7.80
N TRP A 30 3.07 -1.94 8.01
CA TRP A 30 3.40 -3.34 7.78
C TRP A 30 3.13 -4.18 9.01
N HIS A 31 2.27 -5.17 8.89
CA HIS A 31 1.90 -6.11 9.93
C HIS A 31 2.70 -7.41 9.80
N ASP A 32 2.86 -8.15 10.91
CA ASP A 32 3.17 -9.58 10.81
C ASP A 32 1.97 -10.34 10.23
N TYR A 33 2.19 -11.60 9.82
CA TYR A 33 1.17 -12.36 9.10
C TYR A 33 -0.11 -12.52 9.92
N ASP A 34 0.00 -13.05 11.14
CA ASP A 34 -1.17 -13.44 11.94
C ASP A 34 -2.03 -12.22 12.34
N SER A 35 -1.37 -11.12 12.73
CA SER A 35 -2.08 -9.87 13.06
C SER A 35 -2.71 -9.21 11.82
N GLY A 36 -2.00 -9.23 10.69
CA GLY A 36 -2.50 -8.72 9.43
C GLY A 36 -3.72 -9.48 8.91
N ILE A 37 -3.69 -10.81 8.93
CA ILE A 37 -4.81 -11.66 8.54
C ILE A 37 -6.03 -11.46 9.45
N LYS A 38 -5.81 -11.38 10.76
CA LYS A 38 -6.89 -11.06 11.72
C LYS A 38 -7.56 -9.72 11.38
N LEU A 39 -6.77 -8.71 11.03
CA LEU A 39 -7.28 -7.41 10.63
C LEU A 39 -8.00 -7.46 9.28
N ALA A 40 -7.47 -8.19 8.29
CA ALA A 40 -8.09 -8.38 6.98
C ALA A 40 -9.46 -9.05 7.10
N LYS A 41 -9.57 -10.13 7.88
CA LYS A 41 -10.85 -10.82 8.14
C LYS A 41 -11.88 -9.89 8.79
N LYS A 42 -11.45 -9.03 9.73
CA LYS A 42 -12.32 -8.04 10.40
C LYS A 42 -12.78 -6.93 9.46
N THR A 43 -11.90 -6.43 8.60
CA THR A 43 -12.17 -5.25 7.74
C THR A 43 -12.66 -5.62 6.35
N LYS A 44 -12.59 -6.89 5.96
CA LYS A 44 -12.88 -7.43 4.63
C LYS A 44 -12.04 -6.79 3.52
N LYS A 45 -10.86 -6.26 3.88
CA LYS A 45 -9.91 -5.71 2.93
C LYS A 45 -9.04 -6.80 2.32
N PRO A 46 -8.65 -6.66 1.03
CA PRO A 46 -7.62 -7.51 0.44
C PRO A 46 -6.26 -7.27 1.11
N VAL A 47 -5.38 -8.22 0.94
CA VAL A 47 -4.06 -8.26 1.57
C VAL A 47 -2.98 -8.15 0.52
N VAL A 48 -1.97 -7.34 0.80
CA VAL A 48 -0.68 -7.29 0.11
C VAL A 48 0.37 -7.89 1.03
N VAL A 49 1.02 -8.96 0.60
CA VAL A 49 2.15 -9.56 1.32
C VAL A 49 3.43 -9.28 0.54
N ASP A 50 4.39 -8.61 1.19
CA ASP A 50 5.73 -8.38 0.66
C ASP A 50 6.70 -9.39 1.26
N PHE A 51 7.26 -10.26 0.42
CA PHE A 51 8.35 -11.14 0.79
C PHE A 51 9.69 -10.45 0.57
N TYR A 52 10.47 -10.29 1.63
CA TYR A 52 11.73 -9.57 1.60
C TYR A 52 12.83 -10.27 2.44
N ALA A 53 14.03 -9.74 2.36
CA ALA A 53 15.12 -10.00 3.29
C ALA A 53 15.99 -8.74 3.41
N GLU A 54 16.69 -8.56 4.53
CA GLU A 54 17.51 -7.36 4.76
C GLU A 54 18.65 -7.17 3.75
N TRP A 55 19.23 -8.26 3.25
CA TRP A 55 20.28 -8.23 2.23
C TRP A 55 19.76 -7.96 0.81
N CYS A 56 18.43 -7.99 0.60
CA CYS A 56 17.80 -7.87 -0.72
C CYS A 56 17.85 -6.42 -1.22
N LYS A 57 18.76 -6.11 -2.12
CA LYS A 57 18.91 -4.79 -2.73
C LYS A 57 17.63 -4.31 -3.43
N TRP A 58 17.00 -5.19 -4.22
CA TRP A 58 15.79 -4.85 -4.97
C TRP A 58 14.56 -4.67 -4.08
N CYS A 59 14.52 -5.29 -2.89
CA CYS A 59 13.48 -5.02 -1.89
C CYS A 59 13.58 -3.56 -1.38
N LYS A 60 14.80 -3.09 -1.11
CA LYS A 60 15.03 -1.69 -0.70
C LYS A 60 14.64 -0.70 -1.81
N VAL A 61 14.98 -1.02 -3.07
CA VAL A 61 14.54 -0.21 -4.22
C VAL A 61 13.03 -0.19 -4.34
N MET A 62 12.35 -1.32 -4.10
CA MET A 62 10.91 -1.41 -4.13
C MET A 62 10.24 -0.61 -3.01
N ASP A 63 10.82 -0.60 -1.80
CA ASP A 63 10.38 0.27 -0.71
C ASP A 63 10.43 1.75 -1.12
N GLU A 64 11.58 2.18 -1.65
CA GLU A 64 11.81 3.58 -1.99
C GLU A 64 10.97 4.07 -3.18
N LYS A 65 10.90 3.27 -4.25
CA LYS A 65 10.37 3.68 -5.56
C LYS A 65 8.91 3.29 -5.78
N THR A 66 8.40 2.29 -5.04
CA THR A 66 7.05 1.78 -5.23
C THR A 66 6.20 1.95 -3.98
N PHE A 67 6.52 1.29 -2.87
CA PHE A 67 5.67 1.34 -1.68
C PHE A 67 5.61 2.72 -1.00
N ASN A 68 6.71 3.48 -1.05
CA ASN A 68 6.80 4.84 -0.49
C ASN A 68 6.40 5.95 -1.48
N ASP A 69 5.98 5.60 -2.71
CA ASP A 69 5.36 6.58 -3.60
C ASP A 69 4.06 7.10 -2.96
N PRO A 70 3.81 8.42 -2.94
CA PRO A 70 2.67 8.99 -2.22
C PRO A 70 1.30 8.43 -2.64
N ASP A 71 1.08 8.19 -3.93
CA ASP A 71 -0.19 7.70 -4.45
C ASP A 71 -0.36 6.21 -4.14
N VAL A 72 0.70 5.42 -4.30
CA VAL A 72 0.73 3.99 -3.92
C VAL A 72 0.50 3.84 -2.41
N ALA A 73 1.25 4.57 -1.59
CA ALA A 73 1.14 4.52 -0.13
C ALA A 73 -0.27 4.89 0.34
N LYS A 74 -0.86 5.96 -0.20
CA LYS A 74 -2.23 6.37 0.10
C LYS A 74 -3.23 5.28 -0.22
N LYS A 75 -3.06 4.60 -1.38
CA LYS A 75 -3.96 3.52 -1.81
C LYS A 75 -3.78 2.27 -0.96
N LEU A 76 -2.55 1.90 -0.61
CA LEU A 76 -2.25 0.79 0.30
C LEU A 76 -2.90 1.00 1.68
N VAL A 77 -2.72 2.16 2.29
CA VAL A 77 -3.31 2.49 3.60
C VAL A 77 -4.84 2.47 3.56
N LYS A 78 -5.42 3.00 2.50
CA LYS A 78 -6.87 3.10 2.37
C LYS A 78 -7.54 1.75 2.11
N ASP A 79 -7.02 0.99 1.16
CA ASP A 79 -7.75 -0.11 0.52
C ASP A 79 -7.23 -1.50 0.92
N TYR A 80 -6.04 -1.60 1.55
CA TYR A 80 -5.37 -2.88 1.80
C TYR A 80 -4.96 -3.07 3.26
N ILE A 81 -4.71 -4.32 3.62
CA ILE A 81 -3.88 -4.67 4.77
C ILE A 81 -2.52 -5.11 4.23
N CYS A 82 -1.46 -4.44 4.71
CA CYS A 82 -0.10 -4.71 4.27
C CYS A 82 0.59 -5.63 5.27
N ILE A 83 1.09 -6.76 4.80
CA ILE A 83 1.83 -7.76 5.57
C ILE A 83 3.26 -7.83 5.03
N ARG A 84 4.25 -7.94 5.90
CA ARG A 84 5.64 -8.12 5.49
C ARG A 84 6.21 -9.40 6.07
N ILE A 85 6.84 -10.20 5.23
CA ILE A 85 7.44 -11.49 5.57
C ILE A 85 8.95 -11.42 5.31
N ASP A 86 9.72 -11.40 6.40
CA ASP A 86 11.17 -11.63 6.31
C ASP A 86 11.40 -13.12 6.11
N THR A 87 11.87 -13.49 4.92
CA THR A 87 12.13 -14.88 4.57
C THR A 87 13.28 -15.51 5.34
N MET A 88 14.11 -14.70 6.02
CA MET A 88 15.21 -15.19 6.86
C MET A 88 14.80 -15.34 8.33
N SER A 89 13.59 -14.94 8.69
CA SER A 89 13.09 -15.05 10.06
C SER A 89 12.72 -16.49 10.43
N ASN A 90 12.92 -16.82 11.71
CA ASN A 90 12.47 -18.08 12.31
C ASN A 90 11.07 -17.97 12.94
N LYS A 91 10.42 -16.78 12.88
CA LYS A 91 9.12 -16.54 13.47
C LYS A 91 8.04 -17.22 12.62
N THR A 92 7.44 -18.28 13.14
CA THR A 92 6.37 -19.01 12.45
C THR A 92 5.09 -18.18 12.29
N LEU A 93 4.30 -18.52 11.30
CA LEU A 93 2.99 -17.92 10.97
C LEU A 93 1.93 -19.02 10.78
N ASN A 94 0.66 -18.66 10.85
CA ASN A 94 -0.45 -19.60 10.68
C ASN A 94 -1.21 -19.31 9.38
N PHE A 95 -0.92 -20.08 8.33
CA PHE A 95 -1.62 -20.00 7.05
C PHE A 95 -2.64 -21.12 6.94
N LYS A 96 -3.92 -20.78 6.81
CA LYS A 96 -5.03 -21.76 6.68
C LYS A 96 -4.97 -22.89 7.73
N ASN A 97 -4.71 -22.52 8.99
CA ASN A 97 -4.55 -23.44 10.13
C ASN A 97 -3.28 -24.30 10.11
N HIS A 98 -2.35 -24.07 9.20
CA HIS A 98 -1.04 -24.72 9.19
C HIS A 98 0.03 -23.78 9.72
N ARG A 99 0.79 -24.24 10.71
CA ARG A 99 1.93 -23.48 11.25
C ARG A 99 3.14 -23.67 10.34
N LEU A 100 3.61 -22.59 9.75
CA LEU A 100 4.68 -22.59 8.75
C LEU A 100 5.80 -21.65 9.15
N THR A 101 7.02 -21.95 8.70
CA THR A 101 8.09 -20.97 8.66
C THR A 101 7.88 -19.99 7.50
N PRO A 102 8.49 -18.77 7.50
CA PRO A 102 8.45 -17.86 6.37
C PRO A 102 8.90 -18.50 5.06
N GLN A 103 9.94 -19.34 5.09
CA GLN A 103 10.44 -20.06 3.91
C GLN A 103 9.40 -21.04 3.37
N GLN A 104 8.79 -21.84 4.25
CA GLN A 104 7.71 -22.77 3.86
C GLN A 104 6.53 -22.02 3.25
N PHE A 105 6.12 -20.90 3.87
CA PHE A 105 5.06 -20.06 3.34
C PHE A 105 5.42 -19.46 1.99
N ALA A 106 6.62 -18.94 1.81
CA ALA A 106 7.14 -18.47 0.52
C ALA A 106 7.09 -19.59 -0.53
N GLN A 107 7.56 -20.78 -0.18
CA GLN A 107 7.58 -21.94 -1.08
C GLN A 107 6.20 -22.35 -1.56
N ILE A 108 5.23 -22.55 -0.63
CA ILE A 108 3.87 -23.01 -0.98
C ILE A 108 3.07 -21.94 -1.73
N THR A 109 3.37 -20.66 -1.51
CA THR A 109 2.76 -19.57 -2.26
C THR A 109 3.50 -19.23 -3.55
N GLY A 110 4.63 -19.91 -3.81
CA GLY A 110 5.43 -19.77 -5.01
C GLY A 110 6.28 -18.49 -5.04
N ALA A 111 6.57 -17.89 -3.90
CA ALA A 111 7.52 -16.78 -3.77
C ALA A 111 8.96 -17.32 -3.76
N THR A 112 9.48 -17.68 -4.93
CA THR A 112 10.79 -18.37 -5.10
C THR A 112 11.97 -17.41 -5.23
N GLY A 113 11.72 -16.09 -5.24
CA GLY A 113 12.74 -15.05 -5.34
C GLY A 113 12.31 -13.78 -4.62
N LEU A 114 13.23 -12.84 -4.44
CA LEU A 114 12.99 -11.57 -3.73
C LEU A 114 13.31 -10.36 -4.61
N PRO A 115 12.50 -9.28 -4.49
CA PRO A 115 11.22 -9.23 -3.79
C PRO A 115 10.16 -10.08 -4.48
N THR A 116 9.12 -10.48 -3.77
CA THR A 116 7.88 -11.02 -4.36
C THR A 116 6.70 -10.41 -3.64
N VAL A 117 5.70 -9.92 -4.38
CA VAL A 117 4.44 -9.45 -3.82
C VAL A 117 3.35 -10.47 -4.08
N LEU A 118 2.65 -10.87 -3.02
CA LEU A 118 1.49 -11.75 -3.08
C LEU A 118 0.23 -10.95 -2.76
N PHE A 119 -0.81 -11.13 -3.55
CA PHE A 119 -2.14 -10.60 -3.27
C PHE A 119 -3.06 -11.73 -2.82
N MET A 120 -3.78 -11.49 -1.73
CA MET A 120 -4.78 -12.41 -1.19
C MET A 120 -6.08 -11.66 -0.90
N ASP A 121 -7.18 -12.41 -0.84
CA ASP A 121 -8.41 -11.88 -0.24
C ASP A 121 -8.37 -11.96 1.30
N SER A 122 -9.41 -11.48 1.95
CA SER A 122 -9.53 -11.50 3.42
C SER A 122 -9.65 -12.89 4.02
N ASP A 123 -9.92 -13.90 3.21
CA ASP A 123 -10.10 -15.29 3.63
C ASP A 123 -8.88 -16.16 3.24
N GLU A 124 -7.73 -15.51 2.98
CA GLU A 124 -6.44 -16.10 2.66
C GLU A 124 -6.41 -16.86 1.31
N ASN A 125 -7.35 -16.59 0.40
CA ASN A 125 -7.26 -17.11 -0.96
C ASN A 125 -6.30 -16.27 -1.79
N ILE A 126 -5.35 -16.94 -2.44
CA ILE A 126 -4.36 -16.29 -3.29
C ILE A 126 -5.06 -15.78 -4.55
N ILE A 127 -4.92 -14.47 -4.82
CA ILE A 127 -5.43 -13.83 -6.04
C ILE A 127 -4.36 -13.88 -7.14
N THR A 128 -3.18 -13.38 -6.83
CA THR A 128 -2.04 -13.39 -7.75
C THR A 128 -0.74 -13.15 -6.99
N ARG A 129 0.38 -13.45 -7.65
CA ARG A 129 1.72 -13.07 -7.15
C ARG A 129 2.53 -12.43 -8.27
N ILE A 130 3.40 -11.53 -7.89
CA ILE A 130 4.28 -10.78 -8.78
C ILE A 130 5.72 -11.02 -8.32
N PRO A 131 6.50 -11.82 -9.01
CA PRO A 131 7.90 -12.03 -8.69
C PRO A 131 8.75 -10.85 -9.18
N GLY A 132 9.77 -10.49 -8.41
CA GLY A 132 10.71 -9.42 -8.73
C GLY A 132 10.19 -8.02 -8.42
N TYR A 133 11.03 -7.03 -8.75
CA TYR A 133 10.69 -5.62 -8.62
C TYR A 133 9.54 -5.24 -9.54
N ILE A 134 8.59 -4.47 -9.01
CA ILE A 134 7.49 -3.90 -9.77
C ILE A 134 7.50 -2.37 -9.65
N ASP A 135 7.51 -1.68 -10.79
CA ASP A 135 7.46 -0.22 -10.84
C ASP A 135 6.07 0.32 -10.43
N LYS A 136 6.06 1.49 -9.81
CA LYS A 136 4.84 2.15 -9.34
C LYS A 136 3.78 2.36 -10.43
N ASN A 137 4.20 2.60 -11.69
CA ASN A 137 3.28 2.83 -12.82
C ASN A 137 2.52 1.54 -13.22
N VAL A 138 3.02 0.38 -12.80
CA VAL A 138 2.33 -0.90 -12.93
C VAL A 138 1.61 -1.26 -11.63
N PHE A 139 2.26 -1.02 -10.49
CA PHE A 139 1.73 -1.41 -9.18
C PHE A 139 0.47 -0.61 -8.79
N TYR A 140 0.46 0.70 -9.03
CA TYR A 140 -0.68 1.55 -8.69
C TYR A 140 -2.00 1.13 -9.40
N PRO A 141 -2.04 0.95 -10.73
CA PRO A 141 -3.25 0.44 -11.39
C PRO A 141 -3.57 -1.01 -10.97
N LEU A 142 -2.57 -1.85 -10.67
CA LEU A 142 -2.81 -3.20 -10.16
C LEU A 142 -3.56 -3.20 -8.83
N LEU A 143 -3.20 -2.29 -7.91
CA LEU A 143 -3.96 -2.09 -6.68
C LEU A 143 -5.43 -1.74 -6.95
N GLY A 144 -5.71 -0.92 -7.97
CA GLY A 144 -7.08 -0.64 -8.40
C GLY A 144 -7.80 -1.89 -8.90
N TYR A 145 -7.17 -2.60 -9.82
CA TYR A 145 -7.69 -3.81 -10.43
C TYR A 145 -8.07 -4.90 -9.40
N ILE A 146 -7.20 -5.14 -8.42
CA ILE A 146 -7.45 -6.11 -7.36
C ILE A 146 -8.58 -5.63 -6.43
N ASN A 147 -8.53 -4.36 -5.98
CA ASN A 147 -9.54 -3.81 -5.06
C ASN A 147 -10.94 -3.78 -5.68
N ASP A 148 -11.05 -3.50 -6.98
CA ASP A 148 -12.31 -3.48 -7.73
C ASP A 148 -12.76 -4.89 -8.18
N LYS A 149 -12.00 -5.92 -7.79
CA LYS A 149 -12.25 -7.34 -8.08
C LYS A 149 -12.43 -7.62 -9.58
N CYS A 150 -11.70 -6.90 -10.42
CA CYS A 150 -11.76 -7.05 -11.87
C CYS A 150 -11.38 -8.46 -12.34
N TYR A 151 -10.48 -9.13 -11.61
CA TYR A 151 -10.07 -10.51 -11.85
C TYR A 151 -11.23 -11.53 -11.77
N LEU A 152 -12.34 -11.18 -11.09
CA LEU A 152 -13.56 -12.01 -11.03
C LEU A 152 -14.54 -11.73 -12.18
N LYS A 153 -14.28 -10.69 -13.00
CA LYS A 153 -15.21 -10.19 -14.03
C LYS A 153 -14.73 -10.45 -15.45
N ASN A 154 -13.77 -11.36 -15.64
CA ASN A 154 -13.13 -11.64 -16.94
C ASN A 154 -12.53 -10.41 -17.63
N VAL A 155 -12.13 -9.41 -16.85
CA VAL A 155 -11.43 -8.22 -17.36
C VAL A 155 -9.94 -8.46 -17.26
N SER A 156 -9.22 -8.26 -18.37
CA SER A 156 -7.77 -8.37 -18.33
C SER A 156 -7.15 -7.16 -17.59
N PHE A 157 -6.02 -7.40 -16.91
CA PHE A 157 -5.29 -6.30 -16.27
C PHE A 157 -4.86 -5.23 -17.29
N GLU A 158 -4.47 -5.63 -18.48
CA GLU A 158 -4.04 -4.72 -19.52
C GLU A 158 -5.17 -3.80 -20.01
N ASP A 159 -6.38 -4.32 -20.19
CA ASP A 159 -7.54 -3.49 -20.56
C ASP A 159 -7.95 -2.53 -19.45
N TYR A 160 -7.87 -2.98 -18.20
CA TYR A 160 -8.10 -2.12 -17.04
C TYR A 160 -7.06 -1.00 -16.96
N LYS A 161 -5.77 -1.34 -17.06
CA LYS A 161 -4.64 -0.40 -16.99
C LYS A 161 -4.71 0.65 -18.08
N ASN A 162 -5.09 0.24 -19.30
CA ASN A 162 -5.24 1.13 -20.45
C ASN A 162 -6.55 1.94 -20.45
N GLY A 163 -7.37 1.82 -19.40
CA GLY A 163 -8.62 2.57 -19.24
C GLY A 163 -9.75 2.15 -20.18
N LYS A 164 -9.62 1.03 -20.90
CA LYS A 164 -10.65 0.52 -21.82
C LYS A 164 -11.89 0.02 -21.09
N ILE A 165 -11.70 -0.55 -19.87
CA ILE A 165 -12.77 -1.12 -19.06
C ILE A 165 -12.62 -0.64 -17.62
N LYS A 166 -13.72 -0.21 -17.01
CA LYS A 166 -13.82 0.07 -15.58
C LYS A 166 -14.65 -1.02 -14.92
N CYS A 167 -14.09 -1.68 -13.92
CA CYS A 167 -14.86 -2.59 -13.09
C CYS A 167 -15.64 -1.77 -12.06
N GLY A 168 -16.91 -1.48 -12.32
CA GLY A 168 -17.77 -0.87 -11.32
C GLY A 168 -17.83 -1.73 -10.05
N ARG A 169 -17.88 -1.07 -8.90
CA ARG A 169 -18.19 -1.73 -7.62
C ARG A 169 -19.60 -2.26 -7.61
#